data_782238093664555ea9e0473e2a74121d
#
_entry.id   782238093664555ea9e0473e2a74121d
#
_cell.length_a   1.000
_cell.length_b   1.000
_cell.length_c   1.000
_cell.angle_alpha   90.00
_cell.angle_beta   90.00
_cell.angle_gamma   90.00
#
_symmetry.space_group_name_H-M   'P 1'
#
loop_
_entity.id
_entity.type
_entity.pdbx_description
1 polymer ?
#
loop_
_entity_poly.entity_id
_entity_poly.type
_entity_poly.pdbx_seq_one_letter_code
_entity_poly.pdbx_strand_id
1 'polypeptide(L)'
;MTATPQKRRSRIRERNEEAILKAAEVIFAQEGFGAATTAEIAKAAGIPKANLHYYFNTKEDLYTRVLENILETWLTAAEDFDENHQPPEALEKYIRTKVELSRTRPHASKIFAKEIISGAPFLKDHLSKDINPWIDQKSRIFEIWIKEEKMAHVDVRHLFFLIWSMTQTYADFSTQMNIVLGKPKLEKTDFETAADMIIDMVFAHCKLH
;
A
#
# COMPACT_ATOMS: atom_id res chain seq x y z
N MET A 1 34.79 13.23 -2.19
CA MET A 1 34.91 11.93 -1.49
C MET A 1 34.32 10.85 -2.36
N THR A 2 35.13 10.03 -3.00
CA THR A 2 34.73 8.93 -3.89
C THR A 2 34.28 7.74 -3.04
N ALA A 3 33.05 7.25 -3.27
CA ALA A 3 32.52 6.10 -2.56
C ALA A 3 33.40 4.87 -2.80
N THR A 4 33.66 4.09 -1.75
CA THR A 4 34.42 2.82 -1.84
C THR A 4 33.75 1.86 -2.85
N PRO A 5 34.52 1.01 -3.57
CA PRO A 5 34.00 0.06 -4.57
C PRO A 5 32.85 -0.81 -4.05
N GLN A 6 32.88 -1.20 -2.79
CA GLN A 6 31.87 -2.01 -2.13
C GLN A 6 30.54 -1.22 -1.96
N LYS A 7 30.60 0.06 -1.58
CA LYS A 7 29.43 0.94 -1.44
C LYS A 7 28.80 1.27 -2.80
N ARG A 8 29.62 1.30 -3.87
CA ARG A 8 29.13 1.47 -5.25
C ARG A 8 28.40 0.22 -5.76
N ARG A 9 28.91 -0.99 -5.45
CA ARG A 9 28.25 -2.26 -5.82
C ARG A 9 26.91 -2.44 -5.10
N SER A 10 26.83 -2.11 -3.80
CA SER A 10 25.58 -2.13 -3.02
C SER A 10 24.52 -1.21 -3.66
N ARG A 11 24.86 0.05 -3.95
CA ARG A 11 23.93 1.02 -4.59
C ARG A 11 23.43 0.58 -5.97
N ILE A 12 24.29 -0.06 -6.78
CA ILE A 12 23.89 -0.60 -8.09
C ILE A 12 22.90 -1.75 -7.90
N ARG A 13 23.16 -2.63 -6.93
CA ARG A 13 22.28 -3.75 -6.61
C ARG A 13 20.91 -3.25 -6.17
N GLU A 14 20.85 -2.35 -5.20
CA GLU A 14 19.62 -1.73 -4.68
C GLU A 14 18.81 -1.06 -5.79
N ARG A 15 19.47 -0.28 -6.65
CA ARG A 15 18.80 0.39 -7.79
C ARG A 15 18.22 -0.60 -8.79
N ASN A 16 18.93 -1.68 -9.09
CA ASN A 16 18.45 -2.70 -10.02
C ASN A 16 17.27 -3.48 -9.41
N GLU A 17 17.35 -3.84 -8.14
CA GLU A 17 16.25 -4.49 -7.40
C GLU A 17 14.99 -3.60 -7.42
N GLU A 18 15.13 -2.32 -7.10
CA GLU A 18 14.02 -1.35 -7.17
C GLU A 18 13.42 -1.26 -8.59
N ALA A 19 14.25 -1.22 -9.63
CA ALA A 19 13.79 -1.19 -11.02
C ALA A 19 13.01 -2.47 -11.39
N ILE A 20 13.50 -3.64 -10.92
CA ILE A 20 12.81 -4.91 -11.13
C ILE A 20 11.46 -4.92 -10.43
N LEU A 21 11.39 -4.50 -9.16
CA LEU A 21 10.15 -4.47 -8.39
C LEU A 21 9.11 -3.53 -9.02
N LYS A 22 9.52 -2.34 -9.48
CA LYS A 22 8.63 -1.41 -10.20
C LYS A 22 8.09 -1.99 -11.51
N ALA A 23 8.96 -2.62 -12.30
CA ALA A 23 8.55 -3.27 -13.55
C ALA A 23 7.59 -4.44 -13.28
N ALA A 24 7.92 -5.26 -12.28
CA ALA A 24 7.11 -6.40 -11.86
C ALA A 24 5.71 -5.95 -11.36
N GLU A 25 5.64 -4.87 -10.58
CA GLU A 25 4.37 -4.28 -10.13
C GLU A 25 3.45 -3.94 -11.31
N VAL A 26 3.98 -3.31 -12.35
CA VAL A 26 3.18 -2.97 -13.54
C VAL A 26 2.71 -4.21 -14.28
N ILE A 27 3.63 -5.14 -14.59
CA ILE A 27 3.33 -6.34 -15.37
C ILE A 27 2.35 -7.26 -14.62
N PHE A 28 2.56 -7.51 -13.33
CA PHE A 28 1.64 -8.33 -12.53
C PHE A 28 0.25 -7.69 -12.38
N ALA A 29 0.17 -6.35 -12.31
CA ALA A 29 -1.13 -5.67 -12.28
C ALA A 29 -1.92 -5.85 -13.58
N GLN A 30 -1.23 -5.76 -14.73
CA GLN A 30 -1.82 -5.82 -16.05
C GLN A 30 -2.17 -7.26 -16.45
N GLU A 31 -1.18 -8.16 -16.41
CA GLU A 31 -1.30 -9.53 -16.92
C GLU A 31 -1.78 -10.53 -15.87
N GLY A 32 -1.63 -10.19 -14.59
CA GLY A 32 -1.81 -11.13 -13.47
C GLY A 32 -0.60 -12.05 -13.29
N PHE A 33 -0.53 -12.72 -12.13
CA PHE A 33 0.59 -13.61 -11.79
C PHE A 33 0.75 -14.74 -12.82
N GLY A 34 -0.34 -15.37 -13.28
CA GLY A 34 -0.29 -16.53 -14.19
C GLY A 34 0.36 -16.23 -15.53
N ALA A 35 -0.05 -15.16 -16.20
CA ALA A 35 0.39 -14.81 -17.55
C ALA A 35 1.72 -14.04 -17.57
N ALA A 36 2.03 -13.25 -16.56
CA ALA A 36 3.28 -12.49 -16.47
C ALA A 36 4.52 -13.39 -16.56
N THR A 37 5.54 -12.94 -17.32
CA THR A 37 6.80 -13.66 -17.47
C THR A 37 7.98 -12.88 -16.92
N THR A 38 8.98 -13.59 -16.38
CA THR A 38 10.25 -12.97 -15.93
C THR A 38 11.02 -12.30 -17.06
N ALA A 39 10.81 -12.73 -18.33
CA ALA A 39 11.42 -12.13 -19.49
C ALA A 39 10.86 -10.73 -19.79
N GLU A 40 9.54 -10.57 -19.72
CA GLU A 40 8.87 -9.27 -19.88
C GLU A 40 9.24 -8.31 -18.77
N ILE A 41 9.29 -8.79 -17.53
CA ILE A 41 9.70 -7.99 -16.37
C ILE A 41 11.16 -7.52 -16.52
N ALA A 42 12.08 -8.41 -16.89
CA ALA A 42 13.48 -8.05 -17.13
C ALA A 42 13.62 -7.00 -18.23
N LYS A 43 12.89 -7.17 -19.34
CA LYS A 43 12.83 -6.21 -20.45
C LYS A 43 12.30 -4.84 -19.99
N ALA A 44 11.21 -4.82 -19.23
CA ALA A 44 10.62 -3.59 -18.70
C ALA A 44 11.53 -2.90 -17.66
N ALA A 45 12.28 -3.67 -16.87
CA ALA A 45 13.29 -3.17 -15.94
C ALA A 45 14.59 -2.69 -16.60
N GLY A 46 14.75 -2.93 -17.91
CA GLY A 46 15.96 -2.55 -18.64
C GLY A 46 17.19 -3.37 -18.28
N ILE A 47 17.02 -4.63 -17.85
CA ILE A 47 18.12 -5.53 -17.47
C ILE A 47 18.09 -6.85 -18.27
N PRO A 48 19.23 -7.52 -18.48
CA PRO A 48 19.26 -8.86 -19.03
C PRO A 48 18.47 -9.85 -18.16
N LYS A 49 17.74 -10.80 -18.79
CA LYS A 49 16.98 -11.83 -18.07
C LYS A 49 17.85 -12.63 -17.09
N ALA A 50 19.09 -12.93 -17.45
CA ALA A 50 20.02 -13.63 -16.57
C ALA A 50 20.30 -12.86 -15.27
N ASN A 51 20.31 -11.51 -15.33
CA ASN A 51 20.50 -10.68 -14.16
C ASN A 51 19.29 -10.71 -13.24
N LEU A 52 18.05 -10.82 -13.76
CA LEU A 52 16.86 -10.94 -12.93
C LEU A 52 16.94 -12.19 -12.04
N HIS A 53 17.37 -13.34 -12.60
CA HIS A 53 17.55 -14.58 -11.83
C HIS A 53 18.66 -14.51 -10.77
N TYR A 54 19.56 -13.54 -10.86
CA TYR A 54 20.52 -13.27 -9.78
C TYR A 54 19.87 -12.62 -8.55
N TYR A 55 18.76 -11.87 -8.75
CA TYR A 55 18.01 -11.20 -7.67
C TYR A 55 16.89 -12.09 -7.13
N PHE A 56 16.18 -12.78 -8.01
CA PHE A 56 15.00 -13.59 -7.69
C PHE A 56 15.11 -14.96 -8.37
N ASN A 57 15.11 -16.02 -7.58
CA ASN A 57 15.29 -17.39 -8.10
C ASN A 57 14.07 -17.81 -8.95
N THR A 58 12.87 -17.46 -8.51
CA THR A 58 11.60 -17.84 -9.13
C THR A 58 10.70 -16.62 -9.39
N LYS A 59 9.65 -16.80 -10.18
CA LYS A 59 8.61 -15.78 -10.37
C LYS A 59 7.81 -15.58 -9.09
N GLU A 60 7.61 -16.65 -8.34
CA GLU A 60 6.97 -16.68 -7.03
C GLU A 60 7.73 -15.81 -6.02
N ASP A 61 9.05 -15.97 -5.92
CA ASP A 61 9.89 -15.13 -5.04
C ASP A 61 9.76 -13.65 -5.38
N LEU A 62 9.80 -13.33 -6.67
CA LEU A 62 9.63 -11.95 -7.14
C LEU A 62 8.24 -11.40 -6.81
N TYR A 63 7.19 -12.19 -7.03
CA TYR A 63 5.83 -11.79 -6.75
C TYR A 63 5.59 -11.55 -5.25
N THR A 64 6.06 -12.47 -4.42
CA THR A 64 6.02 -12.35 -2.96
C THR A 64 6.74 -11.08 -2.51
N ARG A 65 7.95 -10.81 -3.03
CA ARG A 65 8.70 -9.59 -2.68
C ARG A 65 8.00 -8.31 -3.12
N VAL A 66 7.29 -8.32 -4.26
CA VAL A 66 6.43 -7.19 -4.68
C VAL A 66 5.31 -6.97 -3.66
N LEU A 67 4.63 -8.03 -3.23
CA LEU A 67 3.54 -7.96 -2.25
C LEU A 67 4.04 -7.46 -0.89
N GLU A 68 5.19 -7.95 -0.42
CA GLU A 68 5.84 -7.48 0.81
C GLU A 68 6.16 -5.98 0.74
N ASN A 69 6.74 -5.52 -0.36
CA ASN A 69 7.04 -4.08 -0.54
C ASN A 69 5.78 -3.21 -0.54
N ILE A 70 4.67 -3.71 -1.10
CA ILE A 70 3.38 -3.03 -1.04
C ILE A 70 2.90 -2.94 0.40
N LEU A 71 2.92 -4.05 1.13
CA LEU A 71 2.49 -4.13 2.52
C LEU A 71 3.35 -3.22 3.42
N GLU A 72 4.69 -3.29 3.32
CA GLU A 72 5.62 -2.40 4.03
C GLU A 72 5.24 -0.92 3.82
N THR A 73 5.01 -0.51 2.56
CA THR A 73 4.61 0.86 2.22
C THR A 73 3.31 1.27 2.89
N TRP A 74 2.34 0.37 2.98
CA TRP A 74 1.05 0.67 3.59
C TRP A 74 1.08 0.70 5.11
N LEU A 75 1.87 -0.15 5.74
CA LEU A 75 2.03 -0.15 7.20
C LEU A 75 2.78 1.12 7.67
N THR A 76 3.77 1.56 6.90
CA THR A 76 4.51 2.80 7.15
C THR A 76 3.60 4.06 7.09
N ALA A 77 2.50 4.02 6.31
CA ALA A 77 1.57 5.14 6.23
C ALA A 77 0.93 5.54 7.58
N ALA A 78 0.96 4.67 8.58
CA ALA A 78 0.41 4.91 9.91
C ALA A 78 1.50 5.11 11.00
N GLU A 79 2.69 5.57 10.64
CA GLU A 79 3.78 5.82 11.60
C GLU A 79 3.41 6.89 12.64
N ASP A 80 2.58 7.88 12.28
CA ASP A 80 2.15 8.94 13.18
C ASP A 80 1.09 8.52 14.20
N PHE A 81 0.64 7.26 14.20
CA PHE A 81 -0.20 6.75 15.28
C PHE A 81 0.68 6.38 16.47
N ASP A 82 0.99 7.36 17.27
CA ASP A 82 1.71 7.25 18.55
C ASP A 82 1.07 8.15 19.63
N GLU A 83 1.56 8.02 20.86
CA GLU A 83 1.01 8.72 22.04
C GLU A 83 1.19 10.26 21.97
N ASN A 84 2.09 10.77 21.12
CA ASN A 84 2.42 12.19 21.04
C ASN A 84 1.51 12.93 20.04
N HIS A 85 0.82 12.23 19.15
CA HIS A 85 -0.06 12.82 18.14
C HIS A 85 -1.50 12.88 18.64
N GLN A 86 -2.23 13.90 18.18
CA GLN A 86 -3.67 13.98 18.42
C GLN A 86 -4.45 13.13 17.41
N PRO A 87 -5.58 12.50 17.82
CA PRO A 87 -6.35 11.64 16.93
C PRO A 87 -6.75 12.30 15.60
N PRO A 88 -7.21 13.58 15.53
CA PRO A 88 -7.57 14.20 14.28
C PRO A 88 -6.39 14.29 13.31
N GLU A 89 -5.22 14.77 13.77
CA GLU A 89 -4.02 14.92 12.92
C GLU A 89 -3.53 13.57 12.39
N ALA A 90 -3.45 12.57 13.25
CA ALA A 90 -2.98 11.24 12.89
C ALA A 90 -3.90 10.56 11.87
N LEU A 91 -5.22 10.61 12.10
CA LEU A 91 -6.22 10.02 11.21
C LEU A 91 -6.31 10.76 9.87
N GLU A 92 -6.32 12.08 9.88
CA GLU A 92 -6.32 12.86 8.63
C GLU A 92 -5.09 12.54 7.79
N LYS A 93 -3.89 12.59 8.38
CA LYS A 93 -2.64 12.29 7.68
C LYS A 93 -2.64 10.87 7.11
N TYR A 94 -3.10 9.91 7.90
CA TYR A 94 -3.21 8.51 7.45
C TYR A 94 -4.14 8.37 6.25
N ILE A 95 -5.36 8.91 6.34
CA ILE A 95 -6.36 8.84 5.26
C ILE A 95 -5.81 9.50 3.99
N ARG A 96 -5.27 10.72 4.09
CA ARG A 96 -4.68 11.43 2.94
C ARG A 96 -3.54 10.65 2.32
N THR A 97 -2.65 10.07 3.13
CA THR A 97 -1.55 9.23 2.65
C THR A 97 -2.07 7.99 1.92
N LYS A 98 -3.09 7.31 2.46
CA LYS A 98 -3.70 6.14 1.82
C LYS A 98 -4.37 6.49 0.49
N VAL A 99 -5.11 7.58 0.41
CA VAL A 99 -5.72 8.06 -0.83
C VAL A 99 -4.66 8.46 -1.86
N GLU A 100 -3.59 9.12 -1.42
CA GLU A 100 -2.46 9.47 -2.31
C GLU A 100 -1.73 8.24 -2.84
N LEU A 101 -1.55 7.20 -2.03
CA LEU A 101 -1.01 5.91 -2.49
C LEU A 101 -1.92 5.25 -3.53
N SER A 102 -3.24 5.34 -3.37
CA SER A 102 -4.20 4.84 -4.37
C SER A 102 -4.09 5.61 -5.69
N ARG A 103 -3.79 6.92 -5.64
CA ARG A 103 -3.55 7.76 -6.83
C ARG A 103 -2.21 7.46 -7.50
N THR A 104 -1.13 7.34 -6.71
CA THR A 104 0.25 7.27 -7.22
C THR A 104 0.73 5.85 -7.48
N ARG A 105 0.16 4.86 -6.79
CA ARG A 105 0.50 3.43 -6.93
C ARG A 105 -0.74 2.56 -7.19
N PRO A 106 -1.59 2.85 -8.19
CA PRO A 106 -2.82 2.09 -8.45
C PRO A 106 -2.55 0.63 -8.82
N HIS A 107 -1.39 0.32 -9.42
CA HIS A 107 -1.00 -1.05 -9.74
C HIS A 107 -0.74 -1.86 -8.47
N ALA A 108 -0.05 -1.28 -7.48
CA ALA A 108 0.18 -1.91 -6.18
C ALA A 108 -1.14 -2.28 -5.49
N SER A 109 -2.10 -1.35 -5.45
CA SER A 109 -3.42 -1.60 -4.88
C SER A 109 -4.13 -2.77 -5.57
N LYS A 110 -4.18 -2.77 -6.92
CA LYS A 110 -4.84 -3.83 -7.71
C LYS A 110 -4.21 -5.21 -7.54
N ILE A 111 -2.87 -5.30 -7.45
CA ILE A 111 -2.19 -6.58 -7.20
C ILE A 111 -2.59 -7.10 -5.82
N PHE A 112 -2.49 -6.26 -4.82
CA PHE A 112 -2.82 -6.64 -3.45
C PHE A 112 -4.30 -7.05 -3.32
N ALA A 113 -5.22 -6.29 -3.90
CA ALA A 113 -6.64 -6.63 -3.90
C ALA A 113 -6.89 -8.00 -4.57
N LYS A 114 -6.28 -8.26 -5.74
CA LYS A 114 -6.37 -9.57 -6.42
C LYS A 114 -5.84 -10.71 -5.56
N GLU A 115 -4.71 -10.51 -4.90
CA GLU A 115 -4.11 -11.49 -3.99
C GLU A 115 -5.04 -11.82 -2.83
N ILE A 116 -5.60 -10.80 -2.16
CA ILE A 116 -6.53 -10.99 -1.03
C ILE A 116 -7.83 -11.68 -1.47
N ILE A 117 -8.44 -11.25 -2.58
CA ILE A 117 -9.66 -11.84 -3.14
C ILE A 117 -9.44 -13.32 -3.51
N SER A 118 -8.22 -13.69 -3.94
CA SER A 118 -7.84 -15.06 -4.27
C SER A 118 -7.52 -15.93 -3.05
N GLY A 119 -7.68 -15.42 -1.83
CA GLY A 119 -7.39 -16.12 -0.58
C GLY A 119 -5.95 -16.00 -0.08
N ALA A 120 -5.21 -15.03 -0.60
CA ALA A 120 -3.84 -14.67 -0.24
C ALA A 120 -2.83 -15.84 -0.36
N PRO A 121 -2.75 -16.56 -1.49
CA PRO A 121 -1.92 -17.75 -1.63
C PRO A 121 -0.43 -17.50 -1.38
N PHE A 122 0.07 -16.28 -1.65
CA PHE A 122 1.47 -15.91 -1.44
C PHE A 122 1.70 -15.03 -0.22
N LEU A 123 0.64 -14.40 0.32
CA LEU A 123 0.79 -13.38 1.37
C LEU A 123 0.23 -13.81 2.74
N LYS A 124 -0.47 -14.95 2.84
CA LYS A 124 -1.20 -15.37 4.04
C LYS A 124 -0.34 -15.38 5.31
N ASP A 125 0.89 -15.89 5.21
CA ASP A 125 1.81 -15.98 6.35
C ASP A 125 2.30 -14.59 6.77
N HIS A 126 2.58 -13.70 5.82
CA HIS A 126 2.97 -12.31 6.06
C HIS A 126 1.82 -11.51 6.68
N LEU A 127 0.58 -11.68 6.19
CA LEU A 127 -0.60 -11.03 6.78
C LEU A 127 -0.74 -11.35 8.27
N SER A 128 -0.56 -12.62 8.65
CA SER A 128 -0.69 -13.01 10.05
C SER A 128 0.49 -12.54 10.92
N LYS A 129 1.71 -12.50 10.38
CA LYS A 129 2.93 -12.12 11.11
C LYS A 129 3.13 -10.62 11.24
N ASP A 130 2.71 -9.86 10.23
CA ASP A 130 3.00 -8.43 10.13
C ASP A 130 1.79 -7.56 10.45
N ILE A 131 0.61 -7.86 9.87
CA ILE A 131 -0.59 -7.03 10.06
C ILE A 131 -1.18 -7.21 11.45
N ASN A 132 -1.27 -8.44 11.99
CA ASN A 132 -1.89 -8.63 13.29
C ASN A 132 -1.14 -7.90 14.42
N PRO A 133 0.20 -8.06 14.57
CA PRO A 133 0.95 -7.30 15.57
C PRO A 133 0.87 -5.79 15.36
N TRP A 134 0.87 -5.34 14.09
CA TRP A 134 0.74 -3.94 13.74
C TRP A 134 -0.62 -3.37 14.19
N ILE A 135 -1.74 -4.07 13.88
CA ILE A 135 -3.06 -3.66 14.34
C ILE A 135 -3.14 -3.65 15.86
N ASP A 136 -2.58 -4.65 16.55
CA ASP A 136 -2.56 -4.71 18.01
C ASP A 136 -1.80 -3.53 18.62
N GLN A 137 -0.66 -3.16 18.02
CA GLN A 137 0.09 -1.99 18.45
C GLN A 137 -0.73 -0.70 18.25
N LYS A 138 -1.33 -0.51 17.08
CA LYS A 138 -2.13 0.68 16.81
C LYS A 138 -3.40 0.73 17.68
N SER A 139 -4.05 -0.40 17.91
CA SER A 139 -5.22 -0.47 18.80
C SER A 139 -4.93 0.04 20.20
N ARG A 140 -3.73 -0.22 20.76
CA ARG A 140 -3.34 0.31 22.07
C ARG A 140 -3.29 1.84 22.08
N ILE A 141 -2.83 2.47 21.00
CA ILE A 141 -2.82 3.94 20.90
C ILE A 141 -4.25 4.48 20.89
N PHE A 142 -5.14 3.85 20.13
CA PHE A 142 -6.56 4.23 20.11
C PHE A 142 -7.22 4.05 21.48
N GLU A 143 -6.89 2.98 22.21
CA GLU A 143 -7.38 2.76 23.59
C GLU A 143 -6.94 3.88 24.55
N ILE A 144 -5.70 4.39 24.41
CA ILE A 144 -5.21 5.54 25.17
C ILE A 144 -6.05 6.77 24.83
N TRP A 145 -6.22 7.10 23.54
CA TRP A 145 -7.02 8.25 23.11
C TRP A 145 -8.47 8.19 23.57
N ILE A 146 -9.08 6.99 23.54
CA ILE A 146 -10.45 6.77 24.05
C ILE A 146 -10.50 6.98 25.57
N LYS A 147 -9.54 6.43 26.32
CA LYS A 147 -9.44 6.59 27.78
C LYS A 147 -9.23 8.04 28.21
N GLU A 148 -8.50 8.81 27.41
CA GLU A 148 -8.27 10.24 27.62
C GLU A 148 -9.41 11.12 27.09
N GLU A 149 -10.51 10.52 26.65
CA GLU A 149 -11.70 11.21 26.10
C GLU A 149 -11.38 12.08 24.87
N LYS A 150 -10.28 11.81 24.17
CA LYS A 150 -9.88 12.52 22.96
C LYS A 150 -10.66 12.05 21.72
N MET A 151 -11.33 10.91 21.77
CA MET A 151 -12.20 10.37 20.74
C MET A 151 -13.27 9.45 21.33
N ALA A 152 -14.32 9.19 20.55
CA ALA A 152 -15.36 8.24 20.96
C ALA A 152 -14.85 6.81 20.99
N HIS A 153 -15.53 5.95 21.76
CA HIS A 153 -15.28 4.50 21.70
C HIS A 153 -15.66 3.94 20.33
N VAL A 154 -14.71 3.27 19.70
CA VAL A 154 -14.87 2.62 18.39
C VAL A 154 -14.20 1.25 18.38
N ASP A 155 -14.67 0.33 17.53
CA ASP A 155 -13.92 -0.88 17.21
C ASP A 155 -12.79 -0.53 16.24
N VAL A 156 -11.55 -0.51 16.75
CA VAL A 156 -10.37 -0.07 16.01
C VAL A 156 -10.09 -0.94 14.79
N ARG A 157 -10.29 -2.27 14.90
CA ARG A 157 -10.06 -3.19 13.78
C ARG A 157 -11.04 -2.93 12.65
N HIS A 158 -12.31 -2.78 12.99
CA HIS A 158 -13.35 -2.46 12.01
C HIS A 158 -13.18 -1.06 11.42
N LEU A 159 -12.71 -0.08 12.21
CA LEU A 159 -12.37 1.25 11.70
C LEU A 159 -11.25 1.17 10.62
N PHE A 160 -10.20 0.40 10.86
CA PHE A 160 -9.15 0.19 9.84
C PHE A 160 -9.70 -0.50 8.58
N PHE A 161 -10.55 -1.51 8.71
CA PHE A 161 -11.15 -2.17 7.54
C PHE A 161 -11.98 -1.20 6.70
N LEU A 162 -12.75 -0.30 7.34
CA LEU A 162 -13.51 0.72 6.65
C LEU A 162 -12.58 1.74 5.97
N ILE A 163 -11.57 2.26 6.66
CA ILE A 163 -10.60 3.19 6.06
C ILE A 163 -9.90 2.55 4.86
N TRP A 164 -9.45 1.29 4.98
CA TRP A 164 -8.81 0.59 3.87
C TRP A 164 -9.74 0.45 2.67
N SER A 165 -10.96 0.00 2.88
CA SER A 165 -11.94 -0.16 1.79
C SER A 165 -12.26 1.16 1.11
N MET A 166 -12.49 2.24 1.86
CA MET A 166 -12.80 3.55 1.30
C MET A 166 -11.63 4.16 0.53
N THR A 167 -10.40 4.02 1.02
CA THR A 167 -9.23 4.64 0.38
C THR A 167 -8.72 3.86 -0.82
N GLN A 168 -8.77 2.51 -0.81
CA GLN A 168 -8.28 1.66 -1.90
C GLN A 168 -9.25 1.57 -3.07
N THR A 169 -10.54 1.75 -2.84
CA THR A 169 -11.59 1.64 -3.86
C THR A 169 -11.32 2.52 -5.08
N TYR A 170 -10.70 3.69 -4.90
CA TYR A 170 -10.37 4.64 -5.99
C TYR A 170 -9.29 4.09 -6.94
N ALA A 171 -8.42 3.20 -6.48
CA ALA A 171 -7.50 2.49 -7.34
C ALA A 171 -8.12 1.21 -7.91
N ASP A 172 -8.73 0.39 -7.04
CA ASP A 172 -9.16 -0.97 -7.38
C ASP A 172 -10.35 -0.97 -8.33
N PHE A 173 -11.30 -0.06 -8.12
CA PHE A 173 -12.52 0.10 -8.91
C PHE A 173 -12.52 1.37 -9.79
N SER A 174 -11.34 1.89 -10.15
CA SER A 174 -11.19 3.10 -10.95
C SER A 174 -11.99 3.08 -12.26
N THR A 175 -12.13 1.93 -12.90
CA THR A 175 -12.95 1.77 -14.12
C THR A 175 -14.41 2.12 -13.87
N GLN A 176 -15.00 1.62 -12.76
CA GLN A 176 -16.38 1.93 -12.39
C GLN A 176 -16.55 3.43 -12.11
N MET A 177 -15.61 4.00 -11.36
CA MET A 177 -15.66 5.43 -11.01
C MET A 177 -15.52 6.33 -12.25
N ASN A 178 -14.61 6.00 -13.16
CA ASN A 178 -14.45 6.72 -14.42
C ASN A 178 -15.76 6.74 -15.22
N ILE A 179 -16.45 5.60 -15.31
CA ILE A 179 -17.74 5.50 -16.01
C ILE A 179 -18.80 6.36 -15.33
N VAL A 180 -18.94 6.27 -14.01
CA VAL A 180 -19.94 7.01 -13.24
C VAL A 180 -19.71 8.52 -13.31
N LEU A 181 -18.45 8.95 -13.25
CA LEU A 181 -18.07 10.36 -13.33
C LEU A 181 -17.98 10.90 -14.76
N GLY A 182 -18.13 10.05 -15.79
CA GLY A 182 -18.03 10.45 -17.20
C GLY A 182 -16.62 10.91 -17.60
N LYS A 183 -15.59 10.39 -16.95
CA LYS A 183 -14.17 10.77 -17.14
C LYS A 183 -13.36 9.61 -17.70
N PRO A 184 -12.33 9.86 -18.55
CA PRO A 184 -11.44 8.81 -19.03
C PRO A 184 -10.51 8.26 -17.94
N LYS A 185 -10.21 9.08 -16.93
CA LYS A 185 -9.44 8.73 -15.72
C LYS A 185 -9.76 9.67 -14.57
N LEU A 186 -9.54 9.21 -13.36
CA LEU A 186 -9.62 10.04 -12.15
C LEU A 186 -8.49 11.08 -12.15
N GLU A 187 -8.82 12.29 -11.74
CA GLU A 187 -7.90 13.41 -11.59
C GLU A 187 -7.51 13.61 -10.13
N LYS A 188 -6.51 14.42 -9.86
CA LYS A 188 -6.05 14.70 -8.49
C LYS A 188 -7.18 15.23 -7.60
N THR A 189 -8.03 16.10 -8.14
CA THR A 189 -9.18 16.65 -7.44
C THR A 189 -10.20 15.60 -7.02
N ASP A 190 -10.39 14.51 -7.78
CA ASP A 190 -11.28 13.42 -7.39
C ASP A 190 -10.76 12.70 -6.14
N PHE A 191 -9.44 12.51 -6.04
CA PHE A 191 -8.81 11.92 -4.86
C PHE A 191 -8.82 12.88 -3.65
N GLU A 192 -8.63 14.18 -3.86
CA GLU A 192 -8.76 15.20 -2.81
C GLU A 192 -10.17 15.22 -2.25
N THR A 193 -11.20 15.27 -3.10
CA THR A 193 -12.61 15.17 -2.69
C THR A 193 -12.90 13.88 -1.92
N ALA A 194 -12.33 12.75 -2.39
CA ALA A 194 -12.46 11.48 -1.69
C ALA A 194 -11.86 11.52 -0.30
N ALA A 195 -10.64 12.06 -0.17
CA ALA A 195 -9.96 12.17 1.12
C ALA A 195 -10.79 13.01 2.10
N ASP A 196 -11.28 14.18 1.66
CA ASP A 196 -12.10 15.07 2.50
C ASP A 196 -13.37 14.36 2.98
N MET A 197 -14.11 13.70 2.08
CA MET A 197 -15.32 12.95 2.44
C MET A 197 -15.03 11.80 3.43
N ILE A 198 -13.94 11.07 3.24
CA ILE A 198 -13.56 9.97 4.14
C ILE A 198 -13.20 10.52 5.52
N ILE A 199 -12.45 11.62 5.57
CA ILE A 199 -12.08 12.30 6.81
C ILE A 199 -13.34 12.74 7.56
N ASP A 200 -14.26 13.43 6.90
CA ASP A 200 -15.52 13.89 7.50
C ASP A 200 -16.32 12.72 8.09
N MET A 201 -16.45 11.61 7.36
CA MET A 201 -17.16 10.42 7.85
C MET A 201 -16.46 9.79 9.06
N VAL A 202 -15.14 9.64 9.01
CA VAL A 202 -14.36 9.08 10.11
C VAL A 202 -14.40 9.99 11.33
N PHE A 203 -14.25 11.31 11.15
CA PHE A 203 -14.30 12.29 12.23
C PHE A 203 -15.67 12.31 12.89
N ALA A 204 -16.74 12.33 12.10
CA ALA A 204 -18.11 12.28 12.64
C ALA A 204 -18.35 11.01 13.47
N HIS A 205 -17.89 9.83 12.99
CA HIS A 205 -18.03 8.56 13.71
C HIS A 205 -17.21 8.54 15.00
N CYS A 206 -15.97 9.04 14.94
CA CYS A 206 -15.05 9.08 16.08
C CYS A 206 -15.32 10.30 17.03
N LYS A 207 -16.28 11.19 16.70
CA LYS A 207 -16.58 12.45 17.41
C LYS A 207 -15.35 13.34 17.57
N LEU A 208 -14.57 13.47 16.50
CA LEU A 208 -13.41 14.35 16.43
C LEU A 208 -13.84 15.73 15.91
N HIS A 209 -13.16 16.77 16.39
CA HIS A 209 -13.45 18.18 16.05
C HIS A 209 -12.19 18.88 15.56
#